data_03af327f2f4f2b0beec88390da97e143
#
_entry.id   03af327f2f4f2b0beec88390da97e143
#
_cell.length_a   1.000
_cell.length_b   1.000
_cell.length_c   1.000
_cell.angle_alpha   90.00
_cell.angle_beta   90.00
_cell.angle_gamma   90.00
#
_symmetry.space_group_name_H-M   'P 1'
#
loop_
_entity.id
_entity.type
_entity.pdbx_description
1 polymer ?
#
loop_
_entity_poly.entity_id
_entity_poly.type
_entity_poly.pdbx_seq_one_letter_code
_entity_poly.pdbx_strand_id
1 'polypeptide(L)'
;MYLLMCRRCYCIALIILILLSAGCVRQGRYIRVNQLGYRPGDIKVAVFLSKKPVTIRSFSLVDASTGKVAVRFSIAERAAAYSPFESVYRLDFSLVQKPGSYYLEAGGARSPVFRIAGDVYKGTADFLLRYLRQQQCGYNPLIRDSCHQYD
;
A
#
# COMPACT_ATOMS: atom_id res chain seq x y z
N MET A 1 -14.10 43.77 -30.53
CA MET A 1 -14.45 43.51 -29.09
C MET A 1 -14.50 42.01 -28.75
N TYR A 2 -14.81 41.12 -29.67
CA TYR A 2 -14.87 39.69 -29.46
C TYR A 2 -13.49 38.98 -29.34
N LEU A 3 -12.42 39.51 -29.96
CA LEU A 3 -11.08 38.90 -29.92
C LEU A 3 -10.36 39.06 -28.56
N LEU A 4 -10.68 40.09 -27.78
CA LEU A 4 -10.04 40.31 -26.46
C LEU A 4 -10.65 39.46 -25.36
N MET A 5 -11.91 39.06 -25.50
CA MET A 5 -12.57 38.14 -24.56
C MET A 5 -12.02 36.71 -24.68
N CYS A 6 -11.64 36.29 -25.88
CA CYS A 6 -11.05 34.97 -26.13
C CYS A 6 -9.67 34.78 -25.46
N ARG A 7 -8.80 35.81 -25.45
CA ARG A 7 -7.45 35.74 -24.84
C ARG A 7 -7.53 35.60 -23.32
N ARG A 8 -8.45 36.28 -22.63
CA ARG A 8 -8.62 36.12 -21.17
C ARG A 8 -9.15 34.73 -20.79
N CYS A 9 -10.11 34.21 -21.54
CA CYS A 9 -10.61 32.86 -21.33
C CYS A 9 -9.51 31.79 -21.59
N TYR A 10 -8.68 31.99 -22.61
CA TYR A 10 -7.54 31.09 -22.88
C TYR A 10 -6.51 31.12 -21.74
N CYS A 11 -6.16 32.31 -21.23
CA CYS A 11 -5.21 32.40 -20.10
C CYS A 11 -5.77 31.74 -18.82
N ILE A 12 -7.05 31.92 -18.52
CA ILE A 12 -7.68 31.28 -17.36
C ILE A 12 -7.73 29.75 -17.53
N ALA A 13 -8.09 29.27 -18.72
CA ALA A 13 -8.10 27.86 -19.02
C ALA A 13 -6.68 27.20 -18.90
N LEU A 14 -5.66 27.94 -19.36
CA LEU A 14 -4.26 27.49 -19.29
C LEU A 14 -3.75 27.48 -17.85
N ILE A 15 -4.12 28.44 -17.02
CA ILE A 15 -3.81 28.49 -15.59
C ILE A 15 -4.49 27.34 -14.85
N ILE A 16 -5.76 27.06 -15.15
CA ILE A 16 -6.49 25.92 -14.56
C ILE A 16 -5.85 24.59 -14.99
N LEU A 17 -5.43 24.47 -16.25
CA LEU A 17 -4.74 23.26 -16.75
C LEU A 17 -3.38 23.06 -16.08
N ILE A 18 -2.61 24.11 -15.82
CA ILE A 18 -1.34 24.08 -15.10
C ILE A 18 -1.56 23.73 -13.62
N LEU A 19 -2.60 24.23 -12.99
CA LEU A 19 -2.95 23.91 -11.60
C LEU A 19 -3.44 22.46 -11.45
N LEU A 20 -4.09 21.90 -12.46
CA LEU A 20 -4.50 20.49 -12.50
C LEU A 20 -3.33 19.54 -12.78
N SER A 21 -2.26 20.00 -13.42
CA SER A 21 -1.05 19.24 -13.68
C SER A 21 -0.04 19.27 -12.52
N ALA A 22 -0.33 19.95 -11.40
CA ALA A 22 0.40 19.82 -10.15
C ALA A 22 0.20 18.39 -9.60
N GLY A 23 0.62 17.41 -10.39
CA GLY A 23 0.53 15.99 -10.13
C GLY A 23 1.19 15.68 -8.79
N CYS A 24 0.55 14.85 -8.03
CA CYS A 24 0.99 14.28 -6.78
C CYS A 24 2.45 13.79 -6.91
N VAL A 25 3.40 14.64 -6.54
CA VAL A 25 4.81 14.24 -6.44
C VAL A 25 4.84 13.13 -5.40
N ARG A 26 5.04 11.90 -5.84
CA ARG A 26 5.26 10.75 -4.95
C ARG A 26 6.46 11.11 -4.07
N GLN A 27 6.19 11.49 -2.83
CA GLN A 27 7.18 12.03 -1.88
C GLN A 27 8.27 11.01 -1.46
N GLY A 28 8.39 9.86 -2.13
CA GLY A 28 9.31 8.80 -1.76
C GLY A 28 9.00 8.19 -0.38
N ARG A 29 7.75 8.28 0.05
CA ARG A 29 7.21 7.73 1.29
C ARG A 29 6.23 6.60 0.98
N TYR A 30 6.33 5.50 1.71
CA TYR A 30 5.54 4.30 1.46
C TYR A 30 5.10 3.66 2.77
N ILE A 31 3.94 3.02 2.77
CA ILE A 31 3.52 2.11 3.83
C ILE A 31 3.32 0.74 3.20
N ARG A 32 4.02 -0.27 3.73
CA ARG A 32 3.91 -1.65 3.30
C ARG A 32 3.11 -2.44 4.33
N VAL A 33 2.13 -3.18 3.84
CA VAL A 33 1.22 -4.03 4.62
C VAL A 33 1.15 -5.41 3.98
N ASN A 34 0.72 -6.42 4.73
CA ASN A 34 0.34 -7.70 4.15
C ASN A 34 -0.93 -7.51 3.31
N GLN A 35 -0.80 -7.67 1.99
CA GLN A 35 -1.91 -7.45 1.05
C GLN A 35 -2.92 -8.59 1.05
N LEU A 36 -2.57 -9.79 1.54
CA LEU A 36 -3.54 -10.86 1.79
C LEU A 36 -4.52 -10.45 2.90
N GLY A 37 -4.06 -9.62 3.84
CA GLY A 37 -4.82 -9.19 5.00
C GLY A 37 -4.35 -9.84 6.28
N TYR A 38 -5.15 -9.69 7.33
CA TYR A 38 -4.84 -10.18 8.68
C TYR A 38 -6.09 -10.81 9.29
N ARG A 39 -5.92 -11.87 10.08
CA ARG A 39 -7.02 -12.36 10.93
C ARG A 39 -7.17 -11.44 12.15
N PRO A 40 -8.37 -11.38 12.77
CA PRO A 40 -8.62 -10.51 13.93
C PRO A 40 -7.61 -10.69 15.07
N GLY A 41 -7.22 -11.92 15.39
CA GLY A 41 -6.28 -12.24 16.48
C GLY A 41 -4.79 -12.22 16.10
N ASP A 42 -4.44 -11.97 14.83
CA ASP A 42 -3.04 -11.97 14.39
C ASP A 42 -2.29 -10.72 14.89
N ILE A 43 -0.96 -10.83 15.00
CA ILE A 43 -0.08 -9.66 15.10
C ILE A 43 -0.13 -8.91 13.77
N LYS A 44 -0.43 -7.62 13.83
CA LYS A 44 -0.63 -6.76 12.67
C LYS A 44 0.36 -5.62 12.68
N VAL A 45 1.40 -5.75 11.88
CA VAL A 45 2.45 -4.73 11.75
C VAL A 45 2.55 -4.31 10.29
N ALA A 46 2.61 -3.01 10.08
CA ALA A 46 2.98 -2.40 8.81
C ALA A 46 4.34 -1.73 8.93
N VAL A 47 4.98 -1.44 7.81
CA VAL A 47 6.26 -0.74 7.77
C VAL A 47 6.09 0.55 6.97
N PHE A 48 6.39 1.68 7.62
CA PHE A 48 6.54 2.96 6.93
C PHE A 48 7.99 3.14 6.50
N LEU A 49 8.18 3.59 5.27
CA LEU A 49 9.47 3.81 4.63
C LEU A 49 9.52 5.20 4.02
N SER A 50 10.59 5.95 4.26
CA SER A 50 10.83 7.23 3.59
C SER A 50 12.27 7.35 3.12
N LYS A 51 12.46 7.80 1.87
CA LYS A 51 13.78 8.11 1.29
C LYS A 51 14.42 9.36 1.89
N LYS A 52 13.63 10.18 2.61
CA LYS A 52 14.12 11.39 3.29
C LYS A 52 13.92 11.25 4.79
N PRO A 53 14.68 11.97 5.63
CA PRO A 53 14.44 11.99 7.05
C PRO A 53 13.02 12.48 7.37
N VAL A 54 12.28 11.70 8.14
CA VAL A 54 10.92 12.03 8.59
C VAL A 54 10.73 11.51 10.01
N THR A 55 10.16 12.34 10.87
CA THR A 55 9.75 11.93 12.21
C THR A 55 8.26 11.67 12.21
N ILE A 56 7.86 10.43 12.58
CA ILE A 56 6.47 10.03 12.74
C ILE A 56 6.22 9.80 14.23
N ARG A 57 5.20 10.48 14.76
CA ARG A 57 4.75 10.34 16.16
C ARG A 57 3.45 9.56 16.28
N SER A 58 2.66 9.53 15.21
CA SER A 58 1.36 8.87 15.17
C SER A 58 1.01 8.37 13.79
N PHE A 59 0.11 7.42 13.74
CA PHE A 59 -0.50 6.95 12.49
C PHE A 59 -1.98 6.63 12.71
N SER A 60 -2.73 6.57 11.63
CA SER A 60 -4.17 6.34 11.68
C SER A 60 -4.53 5.10 10.87
N LEU A 61 -5.42 4.28 11.41
CA LEU A 61 -6.15 3.27 10.69
C LEU A 61 -7.46 3.90 10.21
N VAL A 62 -7.73 3.84 8.93
CA VAL A 62 -8.91 4.44 8.31
C VAL A 62 -9.76 3.34 7.71
N ASP A 63 -11.06 3.40 7.96
CA ASP A 63 -12.05 2.51 7.35
C ASP A 63 -12.19 2.87 5.87
N ALA A 64 -11.90 1.92 4.99
CA ALA A 64 -11.88 2.15 3.56
C ALA A 64 -13.26 2.37 2.94
N SER A 65 -14.34 1.91 3.61
CA SER A 65 -15.72 2.07 3.14
C SER A 65 -16.28 3.45 3.43
N THR A 66 -15.89 4.04 4.58
CA THR A 66 -16.43 5.32 5.04
C THR A 66 -15.46 6.48 4.89
N GLY A 67 -14.15 6.20 4.71
CA GLY A 67 -13.09 7.19 4.74
C GLY A 67 -12.85 7.82 6.13
N LYS A 68 -13.48 7.30 7.18
CA LYS A 68 -13.34 7.82 8.55
C LYS A 68 -12.19 7.14 9.29
N VAL A 69 -11.50 7.89 10.14
CA VAL A 69 -10.49 7.32 11.03
C VAL A 69 -11.18 6.39 12.03
N ALA A 70 -10.82 5.11 11.96
CA ALA A 70 -11.32 4.09 12.89
C ALA A 70 -10.54 4.12 14.20
N VAL A 71 -9.21 4.21 14.14
CA VAL A 71 -8.32 4.25 15.31
C VAL A 71 -7.10 5.12 14.99
N ARG A 72 -6.64 5.90 15.96
CA ARG A 72 -5.37 6.63 15.91
C ARG A 72 -4.42 6.05 16.95
N PHE A 73 -3.20 5.81 16.51
CA PHE A 73 -2.11 5.30 17.35
C PHE A 73 -1.08 6.41 17.58
N SER A 74 -0.65 6.60 18.81
CA SER A 74 0.31 7.63 19.21
C SER A 74 1.78 7.17 19.15
N ILE A 75 2.03 5.89 18.91
CA ILE A 75 3.37 5.32 18.91
C ILE A 75 3.68 4.72 17.53
N ALA A 76 4.76 5.19 16.92
CA ALA A 76 5.41 4.56 15.78
C ALA A 76 6.85 4.25 16.20
N GLU A 77 7.18 2.98 16.28
CA GLU A 77 8.51 2.53 16.68
C GLU A 77 9.50 2.75 15.53
N ARG A 78 10.55 3.55 15.79
CA ARG A 78 11.61 3.77 14.81
C ARG A 78 12.49 2.53 14.71
N ALA A 79 12.65 2.00 13.51
CA ALA A 79 13.56 0.91 13.19
C ALA A 79 14.87 1.44 12.59
N ALA A 80 15.85 0.57 12.45
CA ALA A 80 17.09 0.89 11.76
C ALA A 80 16.85 1.31 10.31
N ALA A 81 17.67 2.21 9.81
CA ALA A 81 17.62 2.62 8.40
C ALA A 81 17.89 1.41 7.49
N TYR A 82 17.19 1.36 6.37
CA TYR A 82 17.34 0.32 5.36
C TYR A 82 17.47 0.98 3.99
N SER A 83 18.67 0.91 3.41
CA SER A 83 18.96 1.56 2.12
C SER A 83 17.98 1.15 1.01
N PRO A 84 17.41 2.08 0.24
CA PRO A 84 17.68 3.53 0.19
C PRO A 84 16.78 4.38 1.11
N PHE A 85 16.25 3.83 2.21
CA PHE A 85 15.33 4.52 3.10
C PHE A 85 16.05 5.01 4.36
N GLU A 86 15.97 6.32 4.63
CA GLU A 86 16.60 6.96 5.78
C GLU A 86 15.72 6.91 7.04
N SER A 87 14.41 6.77 6.84
CA SER A 87 13.45 6.64 7.94
C SER A 87 12.58 5.42 7.76
N VAL A 88 12.63 4.53 8.75
CA VAL A 88 11.85 3.30 8.83
C VAL A 88 11.12 3.26 10.16
N TYR A 89 9.81 2.98 10.13
CA TYR A 89 8.98 2.86 11.33
C TYR A 89 8.11 1.61 11.27
N ARG A 90 8.00 0.93 12.39
CA ARG A 90 7.00 -0.13 12.60
C ARG A 90 5.71 0.50 13.09
N LEU A 91 4.61 0.15 12.45
CA LEU A 91 3.28 0.63 12.76
C LEU A 91 2.47 -0.57 13.24
N ASP A 92 2.42 -0.77 14.55
CA ASP A 92 1.69 -1.87 15.17
C ASP A 92 0.24 -1.47 15.42
N PHE A 93 -0.68 -2.22 14.81
CA PHE A 93 -2.12 -2.07 14.97
C PHE A 93 -2.81 -3.39 15.39
N SER A 94 -2.06 -4.27 16.07
CA SER A 94 -2.52 -5.60 16.51
C SER A 94 -3.78 -5.54 17.38
N LEU A 95 -3.99 -4.44 18.09
CA LEU A 95 -5.18 -4.22 18.94
C LEU A 95 -6.50 -4.16 18.15
N VAL A 96 -6.44 -3.91 16.83
CA VAL A 96 -7.66 -3.83 16.02
C VAL A 96 -8.10 -5.23 15.63
N GLN A 97 -9.22 -5.68 16.21
CA GLN A 97 -9.79 -6.99 15.92
C GLN A 97 -11.06 -6.93 15.06
N LYS A 98 -11.64 -5.74 14.90
CA LYS A 98 -12.89 -5.55 14.14
C LYS A 98 -12.68 -5.91 12.67
N PRO A 99 -13.43 -6.89 12.12
CA PRO A 99 -13.39 -7.21 10.70
C PRO A 99 -13.80 -6.00 9.83
N GLY A 100 -13.15 -5.86 8.68
CA GLY A 100 -13.42 -4.76 7.76
C GLY A 100 -12.31 -4.57 6.73
N SER A 101 -12.49 -3.55 5.88
CA SER A 101 -11.49 -3.10 4.91
C SER A 101 -10.88 -1.79 5.40
N TYR A 102 -9.57 -1.73 5.44
CA TYR A 102 -8.84 -0.63 6.05
C TYR A 102 -7.64 -0.21 5.21
N TYR A 103 -7.14 0.98 5.48
CA TYR A 103 -5.82 1.43 5.07
C TYR A 103 -5.16 2.24 6.18
N LEU A 104 -3.85 2.35 6.15
CA LEU A 104 -3.06 3.13 7.10
C LEU A 104 -2.62 4.46 6.50
N GLU A 105 -2.60 5.49 7.32
CA GLU A 105 -2.03 6.80 7.00
C GLU A 105 -0.98 7.20 8.03
N ALA A 106 0.21 7.57 7.56
CA ALA A 106 1.30 8.05 8.39
C ALA A 106 2.23 8.95 7.58
N GLY A 107 2.69 10.06 8.14
CA GLY A 107 3.71 10.92 7.53
C GLY A 107 3.41 11.38 6.10
N GLY A 108 2.14 11.54 5.74
CA GLY A 108 1.71 11.91 4.39
C GLY A 108 1.72 10.75 3.38
N ALA A 109 1.94 9.51 3.82
CA ALA A 109 1.80 8.30 3.00
C ALA A 109 0.50 7.56 3.36
N ARG A 110 -0.02 6.83 2.38
CA ARG A 110 -1.17 5.93 2.51
C ARG A 110 -0.78 4.53 2.05
N SER A 111 -1.22 3.51 2.80
CA SER A 111 -1.05 2.11 2.40
C SER A 111 -2.04 1.69 1.31
N PRO A 112 -1.79 0.57 0.60
CA PRO A 112 -2.86 -0.15 -0.06
C PRO A 112 -3.98 -0.51 0.94
N VAL A 113 -5.20 -0.72 0.41
CA VAL A 113 -6.31 -1.25 1.21
C VAL A 113 -6.03 -2.72 1.50
N PHE A 114 -6.29 -3.14 2.74
CA PHE A 114 -6.19 -4.52 3.19
C PHE A 114 -7.44 -4.91 4.01
N ARG A 115 -7.64 -6.21 4.18
CA ARG A 115 -8.78 -6.75 4.96
C ARG A 115 -8.32 -7.27 6.32
N ILE A 116 -9.17 -7.08 7.32
CA ILE A 116 -9.15 -7.84 8.57
C ILE A 116 -10.36 -8.76 8.54
N ALA A 117 -10.15 -10.07 8.43
CA ALA A 117 -11.22 -11.06 8.40
C ALA A 117 -10.69 -12.46 8.74
N GLY A 118 -11.57 -13.35 9.22
CA GLY A 118 -11.17 -14.72 9.58
C GLY A 118 -10.73 -15.59 8.39
N ASP A 119 -11.17 -15.24 7.18
CA ASP A 119 -11.01 -16.00 5.95
C ASP A 119 -9.91 -15.49 5.00
N VAL A 120 -9.11 -14.50 5.44
CA VAL A 120 -8.11 -13.84 4.57
C VAL A 120 -7.10 -14.79 3.92
N TYR A 121 -6.83 -15.94 4.55
CA TYR A 121 -5.90 -16.95 4.04
C TYR A 121 -6.59 -18.15 3.36
N LYS A 122 -7.94 -18.09 3.20
CA LYS A 122 -8.67 -19.17 2.53
C LYS A 122 -8.20 -19.32 1.08
N GLY A 123 -7.82 -20.52 0.69
CA GLY A 123 -7.31 -20.82 -0.65
C GLY A 123 -5.85 -20.45 -0.92
N THR A 124 -5.17 -19.78 0.02
CA THR A 124 -3.76 -19.38 -0.17
C THR A 124 -2.84 -20.59 -0.30
N ALA A 125 -3.10 -21.67 0.44
CA ALA A 125 -2.32 -22.90 0.36
C ALA A 125 -2.41 -23.56 -1.02
N ASP A 126 -3.60 -23.60 -1.62
CA ASP A 126 -3.80 -24.15 -2.97
C ASP A 126 -3.09 -23.30 -4.03
N PHE A 127 -3.13 -21.97 -3.87
CA PHE A 127 -2.39 -21.06 -4.75
C PHE A 127 -0.88 -21.28 -4.67
N LEU A 128 -0.32 -21.42 -3.46
CA LEU A 128 1.11 -21.71 -3.25
C LEU A 128 1.50 -23.07 -3.80
N LEU A 129 0.69 -24.12 -3.59
CA LEU A 129 0.91 -25.43 -4.19
C LEU A 129 0.91 -25.38 -5.70
N ARG A 130 0.01 -24.61 -6.29
CA ARG A 130 -0.03 -24.41 -7.74
C ARG A 130 1.24 -23.73 -8.25
N TYR A 131 1.73 -22.70 -7.55
CA TYR A 131 2.99 -22.03 -7.86
C TYR A 131 4.18 -23.01 -7.78
N LEU A 132 4.30 -23.77 -6.68
CA LEU A 132 5.36 -24.75 -6.51
C LEU A 132 5.36 -25.83 -7.59
N ARG A 133 4.17 -26.29 -8.00
CA ARG A 133 4.04 -27.25 -9.12
C ARG A 133 4.51 -26.65 -10.47
N GLN A 134 4.35 -25.34 -10.65
CA GLN A 134 4.87 -24.67 -11.87
C GLN A 134 6.39 -24.53 -11.87
N GLN A 135 7.02 -24.54 -10.69
CA GLN A 135 8.48 -24.48 -10.53
C GLN A 135 9.13 -25.87 -10.52
N GLN A 136 8.33 -26.93 -10.56
CA GLN A 136 8.86 -28.31 -10.56
C GLN A 136 9.53 -28.60 -11.90
N CYS A 137 10.77 -29.11 -11.84
CA CYS A 137 11.49 -29.63 -13.01
C CYS A 137 10.84 -30.92 -13.55
N GLY A 138 10.97 -31.17 -14.84
CA GLY A 138 10.35 -32.31 -15.52
C GLY A 138 8.96 -31.99 -16.05
N TYR A 139 8.08 -33.00 -16.17
CA TYR A 139 6.73 -32.81 -16.71
C TYR A 139 5.86 -31.96 -15.79
N ASN A 140 5.38 -30.82 -16.30
CA ASN A 140 4.50 -29.92 -15.59
C ASN A 140 3.05 -30.08 -16.10
N PRO A 141 2.12 -30.63 -15.30
CA PRO A 141 0.76 -30.91 -15.74
C PRO A 141 -0.08 -29.65 -15.99
N LEU A 142 0.35 -28.48 -15.50
CA LEU A 142 -0.38 -27.22 -15.69
C LEU A 142 -0.14 -26.64 -17.10
N ILE A 143 1.10 -26.67 -17.57
CA ILE A 143 1.47 -26.22 -18.92
C ILE A 143 1.47 -27.39 -19.93
N ARG A 144 1.30 -28.64 -19.46
CA ARG A 144 1.32 -29.89 -20.27
C ARG A 144 2.60 -30.03 -21.05
N ASP A 145 3.72 -29.61 -20.47
CA ASP A 145 5.02 -29.68 -21.12
C ASP A 145 6.11 -30.00 -20.07
N SER A 146 7.27 -30.39 -20.55
CA SER A 146 8.44 -30.65 -19.71
C SER A 146 9.40 -29.48 -19.80
N CYS A 147 9.83 -28.99 -18.62
CA CYS A 147 10.80 -27.91 -18.49
C CYS A 147 12.08 -28.40 -17.79
N HIS A 148 13.19 -27.72 -18.01
CA HIS A 148 14.50 -27.99 -17.37
C HIS A 148 14.98 -29.44 -17.54
N GLN A 149 14.85 -30.00 -18.75
CA GLN A 149 15.29 -31.39 -19.04
C GLN A 149 16.82 -31.52 -19.21
N TYR A 150 17.52 -30.40 -19.37
CA TYR A 150 18.94 -30.36 -19.77
C TYR A 150 19.77 -29.44 -18.84
N ASP A 151 19.31 -29.17 -17.63
CA ASP A 151 20.07 -28.38 -16.63
C ASP A 151 21.08 -29.25 -15.91
#